data_b9cc4b04fe7a4a82f42ea3a2af900130
#
_entry.id   b9cc4b04fe7a4a82f42ea3a2af900130
#
_cell.length_a   1.000
_cell.length_b   1.000
_cell.length_c   1.000
_cell.angle_alpha   90.00
_cell.angle_beta   90.00
_cell.angle_gamma   90.00
#
_symmetry.space_group_name_H-M   'P 1'
#
loop_
_entity.id
_entity.type
_entity.pdbx_description
1 polymer ?
#
loop_
_entity_poly.entity_id
_entity_poly.type
_entity_poly.pdbx_seq_one_letter_code
_entity_poly.pdbx_strand_id
1 'polypeptide(L)'
;VSTVVMLLRVLADRDDDEALFDLLGSDFFNASDDALLVLSVINRQRLRLLPGESRAKPSLYDALCLYVEEAQEDADEALARAFDTLEYALAASPSIPLAQLVREAIALSGWQATLSARGIEGGAVFANIERACDLIEDYEKLHGHAPFATSAYFRSLVDLAREGKGARAKLGTLISSGQDAVCIMTIHSSKGLEFPIVAVAEFEKSARHTG
;
A
#
# COMPACT_ATOMS: atom_id res chain seq x y z
N VAL A 1 0.82 -3.30 -3.23
CA VAL A 1 1.87 -2.26 -3.34
C VAL A 1 1.25 -0.89 -3.65
N SER A 2 0.31 -0.78 -4.61
CA SER A 2 -0.36 0.50 -4.88
C SER A 2 -1.01 1.12 -3.65
N THR A 3 -1.65 0.31 -2.80
CA THR A 3 -2.26 0.72 -1.52
C THR A 3 -1.22 1.32 -0.56
N VAL A 4 -0.02 0.73 -0.47
CA VAL A 4 1.08 1.29 0.34
C VAL A 4 1.53 2.65 -0.20
N VAL A 5 1.57 2.82 -1.53
CA VAL A 5 1.89 4.12 -2.14
C VAL A 5 0.84 5.18 -1.83
N MET A 6 -0.46 4.83 -1.87
CA MET A 6 -1.54 5.74 -1.48
C MET A 6 -1.40 6.16 -0.02
N LEU A 7 -1.16 5.21 0.88
CA LEU A 7 -0.93 5.50 2.30
C LEU A 7 0.28 6.43 2.50
N LEU A 8 1.42 6.16 1.84
CA LEU A 8 2.60 7.02 1.91
C LEU A 8 2.33 8.44 1.37
N ARG A 9 1.48 8.57 0.33
CA ARG A 9 1.06 9.88 -0.19
C ARG A 9 0.25 10.65 0.85
N VAL A 10 -0.72 10.00 1.49
CA VAL A 10 -1.53 10.62 2.54
C VAL A 10 -0.67 11.00 3.76
N LEU A 11 0.30 10.16 4.15
CA LEU A 11 1.24 10.47 5.22
C LEU A 11 2.20 11.62 4.88
N ALA A 12 2.51 11.79 3.61
CA ALA A 12 3.34 12.89 3.13
C ALA A 12 2.57 14.22 3.01
N ASP A 13 1.31 14.13 2.59
CA ASP A 13 0.40 15.24 2.43
C ASP A 13 -1.04 14.78 2.71
N ARG A 14 -1.56 15.14 3.88
CA ARG A 14 -2.93 14.79 4.29
C ARG A 14 -4.02 15.39 3.40
N ASP A 15 -3.66 16.44 2.65
CA ASP A 15 -4.55 17.15 1.74
C ASP A 15 -4.48 16.59 0.30
N ASP A 16 -3.78 15.46 0.09
CA ASP A 16 -3.81 14.69 -1.16
C ASP A 16 -5.15 13.94 -1.29
N ASP A 17 -6.18 14.70 -1.70
CA ASP A 17 -7.57 14.21 -1.83
C ASP A 17 -7.68 12.97 -2.74
N GLU A 18 -6.85 12.90 -3.82
CA GLU A 18 -6.84 11.77 -4.74
C GLU A 18 -6.35 10.50 -4.05
N ALA A 19 -5.21 10.58 -3.36
CA ALA A 19 -4.65 9.44 -2.65
C ALA A 19 -5.57 8.97 -1.53
N LEU A 20 -6.17 9.91 -0.79
CA LEU A 20 -7.10 9.59 0.28
C LEU A 20 -8.39 8.94 -0.26
N PHE A 21 -8.98 9.47 -1.32
CA PHE A 21 -10.18 8.90 -1.94
C PHE A 21 -9.93 7.46 -2.41
N ASP A 22 -8.83 7.23 -3.13
CA ASP A 22 -8.44 5.91 -3.61
C ASP A 22 -8.14 4.95 -2.45
N LEU A 23 -7.52 5.43 -1.37
CA LEU A 23 -7.21 4.62 -0.19
C LEU A 23 -8.48 4.19 0.54
N LEU A 24 -9.45 5.12 0.72
CA LEU A 24 -10.75 4.84 1.36
C LEU A 24 -11.55 3.79 0.59
N GLY A 25 -11.61 3.89 -0.75
CA GLY A 25 -12.33 2.95 -1.61
C GLY A 25 -11.57 1.64 -1.87
N SER A 26 -10.28 1.54 -1.50
CA SER A 26 -9.51 0.32 -1.67
C SER A 26 -9.86 -0.75 -0.62
N ASP A 27 -9.36 -1.97 -0.83
CA ASP A 27 -9.48 -3.07 0.13
C ASP A 27 -8.91 -2.74 1.53
N PHE A 28 -8.15 -1.66 1.65
CA PHE A 28 -7.53 -1.23 2.91
C PHE A 28 -8.58 -0.80 3.94
N PHE A 29 -9.52 0.05 3.53
CA PHE A 29 -10.63 0.49 4.36
C PHE A 29 -11.98 -0.07 3.90
N ASN A 30 -12.12 -0.32 2.60
CA ASN A 30 -13.33 -0.86 1.97
C ASN A 30 -14.56 0.01 2.21
N ALA A 31 -14.39 1.34 2.15
CA ALA A 31 -15.52 2.26 2.21
C ALA A 31 -16.43 2.08 0.99
N SER A 32 -17.74 2.12 1.23
CA SER A 32 -18.74 1.99 0.16
C SER A 32 -18.78 3.24 -0.72
N ASP A 33 -19.29 3.09 -1.94
CA ASP A 33 -19.50 4.22 -2.85
C ASP A 33 -20.42 5.29 -2.24
N ASP A 34 -21.43 4.87 -1.47
CA ASP A 34 -22.34 5.78 -0.77
C ASP A 34 -21.60 6.58 0.33
N ALA A 35 -20.71 5.92 1.09
CA ALA A 35 -19.89 6.58 2.10
C ALA A 35 -18.94 7.61 1.47
N LEU A 36 -18.27 7.25 0.35
CA LEU A 36 -17.43 8.16 -0.41
C LEU A 36 -18.20 9.33 -1.01
N LEU A 37 -19.44 9.09 -1.47
CA LEU A 37 -20.30 10.14 -1.97
C LEU A 37 -20.65 11.15 -0.85
N VAL A 38 -20.99 10.68 0.34
CA VAL A 38 -21.28 11.54 1.50
C VAL A 38 -20.09 12.45 1.81
N LEU A 39 -18.86 11.92 1.89
CA LEU A 39 -17.66 12.71 2.10
C LEU A 39 -17.45 13.76 0.99
N SER A 40 -17.67 13.37 -0.25
CA SER A 40 -17.53 14.26 -1.41
C SER A 40 -18.53 15.42 -1.36
N VAL A 41 -19.76 15.16 -0.89
CA VAL A 41 -20.80 16.19 -0.69
C VAL A 41 -20.40 17.15 0.42
N ILE A 42 -19.95 16.64 1.57
CA ILE A 42 -19.49 17.46 2.71
C ILE A 42 -18.33 18.37 2.26
N ASN A 43 -17.33 17.81 1.60
CA ASN A 43 -16.18 18.57 1.10
C ASN A 43 -16.61 19.69 0.13
N ARG A 44 -17.53 19.38 -0.80
CA ARG A 44 -18.07 20.38 -1.74
C ARG A 44 -18.89 21.47 -1.04
N GLN A 45 -19.65 21.14 -0.01
CA GLN A 45 -20.42 22.14 0.75
C GLN A 45 -19.48 23.08 1.51
N ARG A 46 -18.45 22.57 2.14
CA ARG A 46 -17.41 23.39 2.81
C ARG A 46 -16.73 24.35 1.83
N LEU A 47 -16.38 23.87 0.64
CA LEU A 47 -15.81 24.72 -0.41
C LEU A 47 -16.69 25.93 -0.78
N ARG A 48 -18.03 25.77 -0.73
CA ARG A 48 -18.97 26.85 -1.05
C ARG A 48 -19.14 27.88 0.10
N LEU A 49 -18.85 27.46 1.33
CA LEU A 49 -19.01 28.31 2.51
C LEU A 49 -17.78 29.16 2.82
N LEU A 50 -16.64 28.86 2.18
CA LEU A 50 -15.43 29.65 2.39
C LEU A 50 -15.55 31.03 1.69
N PRO A 51 -15.17 32.13 2.39
CA PRO A 51 -15.04 33.44 1.76
C PRO A 51 -14.03 33.34 0.62
N GLY A 52 -14.27 34.03 -0.49
CA GLY A 52 -13.45 33.97 -1.72
C GLY A 52 -11.97 34.32 -1.58
N GLU A 53 -11.50 34.70 -0.37
CA GLU A 53 -10.09 35.01 -0.05
C GLU A 53 -9.45 33.96 0.87
N SER A 54 -10.16 32.89 1.26
CA SER A 54 -9.56 31.86 2.10
C SER A 54 -8.52 31.05 1.30
N ARG A 55 -7.26 31.11 1.73
CA ARG A 55 -6.15 30.35 1.13
C ARG A 55 -6.20 28.86 1.43
N ALA A 56 -6.99 28.43 2.41
CA ALA A 56 -7.11 27.03 2.80
C ALA A 56 -8.31 26.40 2.07
N LYS A 57 -8.02 25.58 1.06
CA LYS A 57 -9.00 24.70 0.43
C LYS A 57 -9.31 23.57 1.41
N PRO A 58 -10.59 23.30 1.78
CA PRO A 58 -10.92 22.15 2.62
C PRO A 58 -10.52 20.88 1.89
N SER A 59 -9.90 19.97 2.62
CA SER A 59 -9.48 18.66 2.10
C SER A 59 -10.54 17.58 2.37
N LEU A 60 -10.41 16.47 1.67
CA LEU A 60 -11.23 15.30 1.92
C LEU A 60 -10.99 14.74 3.34
N TYR A 61 -9.78 14.90 3.88
CA TYR A 61 -9.48 14.54 5.26
C TYR A 61 -10.26 15.39 6.26
N ASP A 62 -10.35 16.70 6.03
CA ASP A 62 -11.18 17.58 6.86
C ASP A 62 -12.67 17.18 6.79
N ALA A 63 -13.15 16.72 5.64
CA ALA A 63 -14.52 16.22 5.49
C ALA A 63 -14.72 14.91 6.26
N LEU A 64 -13.73 14.03 6.29
CA LEU A 64 -13.75 12.80 7.08
C LEU A 64 -13.80 13.10 8.58
N CYS A 65 -12.97 14.03 9.07
CA CYS A 65 -13.01 14.46 10.47
C CYS A 65 -14.40 14.98 10.86
N LEU A 66 -14.96 15.89 10.06
CA LEU A 66 -16.28 16.46 10.34
C LEU A 66 -17.38 15.40 10.30
N TYR A 67 -17.34 14.48 9.34
CA TYR A 67 -18.30 13.40 9.23
C TYR A 67 -18.33 12.54 10.50
N VAL A 68 -17.16 12.12 10.99
CA VAL A 68 -17.06 11.26 12.18
C VAL A 68 -17.50 12.02 13.44
N GLU A 69 -17.12 13.31 13.56
CA GLU A 69 -17.55 14.16 14.68
C GLU A 69 -19.07 14.34 14.72
N GLU A 70 -19.74 14.52 13.58
CA GLU A 70 -21.18 14.74 13.50
C GLU A 70 -21.99 13.44 13.63
N ALA A 71 -21.53 12.35 13.01
CA ALA A 71 -22.24 11.07 13.01
C ALA A 71 -22.07 10.28 14.31
N GLN A 72 -20.97 10.47 15.04
CA GLN A 72 -20.65 9.76 16.28
C GLN A 72 -20.84 8.24 16.17
N GLU A 73 -21.73 7.65 16.95
CA GLU A 73 -22.04 6.21 16.97
C GLU A 73 -22.73 5.73 15.68
N ASP A 74 -23.34 6.63 14.91
CA ASP A 74 -24.00 6.31 13.63
C ASP A 74 -23.05 6.44 12.42
N ALA A 75 -21.75 6.68 12.65
CA ALA A 75 -20.76 6.76 11.58
C ALA A 75 -20.61 5.41 10.83
N ASP A 76 -20.43 5.48 9.51
CA ASP A 76 -20.06 4.31 8.72
C ASP A 76 -18.78 3.68 9.30
N GLU A 77 -18.81 2.37 9.55
CA GLU A 77 -17.73 1.65 10.25
C GLU A 77 -16.38 1.74 9.51
N ALA A 78 -16.40 1.73 8.18
CA ALA A 78 -15.18 1.84 7.38
C ALA A 78 -14.59 3.25 7.48
N LEU A 79 -15.43 4.29 7.46
CA LEU A 79 -14.99 5.68 7.61
C LEU A 79 -14.52 6.00 9.02
N ALA A 80 -15.18 5.48 10.06
CA ALA A 80 -14.73 5.63 11.45
C ALA A 80 -13.38 4.98 11.65
N ARG A 81 -13.21 3.73 11.19
CA ARG A 81 -11.93 3.01 11.23
C ARG A 81 -10.83 3.71 10.42
N ALA A 82 -11.18 4.30 9.28
CA ALA A 82 -10.25 5.07 8.47
C ALA A 82 -9.79 6.33 9.21
N PHE A 83 -10.72 7.05 9.86
CA PHE A 83 -10.39 8.22 10.68
C PHE A 83 -9.41 7.85 11.80
N ASP A 84 -9.73 6.85 12.63
CA ASP A 84 -8.89 6.43 13.75
C ASP A 84 -7.49 6.02 13.29
N THR A 85 -7.42 5.24 12.19
CA THR A 85 -6.13 4.79 11.63
C THR A 85 -5.30 5.95 11.10
N LEU A 86 -5.90 6.87 10.36
CA LEU A 86 -5.20 8.00 9.76
C LEU A 86 -4.86 9.07 10.78
N GLU A 87 -5.71 9.35 11.76
CA GLU A 87 -5.41 10.26 12.86
C GLU A 87 -4.17 9.79 13.61
N TYR A 88 -4.14 8.51 14.01
CA TYR A 88 -2.96 7.92 14.62
C TYR A 88 -1.72 8.01 13.74
N ALA A 89 -1.83 7.59 12.48
CA ALA A 89 -0.70 7.49 11.56
C ALA A 89 -0.10 8.87 11.23
N LEU A 90 -0.95 9.90 11.03
CA LEU A 90 -0.51 11.28 10.79
C LEU A 90 0.15 11.90 12.03
N ALA A 91 -0.41 11.66 13.22
CA ALA A 91 0.16 12.14 14.48
C ALA A 91 1.51 11.48 14.79
N ALA A 92 1.66 10.19 14.50
CA ALA A 92 2.86 9.41 14.78
C ALA A 92 3.96 9.59 13.70
N SER A 93 3.58 10.01 12.47
CA SER A 93 4.50 10.13 11.33
C SER A 93 5.79 10.91 11.60
N PRO A 94 5.82 11.99 12.39
CA PRO A 94 7.08 12.69 12.68
C PRO A 94 8.06 11.92 13.57
N SER A 95 7.60 10.88 14.28
CA SER A 95 8.35 10.22 15.36
C SER A 95 8.64 8.74 15.11
N ILE A 96 7.88 8.10 14.23
CA ILE A 96 7.96 6.66 13.96
C ILE A 96 8.49 6.45 12.53
N PRO A 97 9.44 5.49 12.31
CA PRO A 97 9.88 5.13 10.97
C PRO A 97 8.71 4.74 10.07
N LEU A 98 8.72 5.20 8.81
CA LEU A 98 7.60 5.00 7.87
C LEU A 98 7.26 3.52 7.64
N ALA A 99 8.27 2.65 7.57
CA ALA A 99 8.03 1.21 7.42
C ALA A 99 7.24 0.63 8.61
N GLN A 100 7.56 1.05 9.83
CA GLN A 100 6.84 0.66 11.04
C GLN A 100 5.43 1.25 11.01
N LEU A 101 5.29 2.51 10.66
CA LEU A 101 4.00 3.20 10.60
C LEU A 101 3.05 2.56 9.59
N VAL A 102 3.57 2.12 8.43
CA VAL A 102 2.78 1.36 7.43
C VAL A 102 2.29 0.04 8.03
N ARG A 103 3.13 -0.71 8.75
CA ARG A 103 2.72 -1.97 9.42
C ARG A 103 1.64 -1.72 10.48
N GLU A 104 1.79 -0.68 11.28
CA GLU A 104 0.82 -0.31 12.30
C GLU A 104 -0.52 0.13 11.69
N ALA A 105 -0.50 0.94 10.64
CA ALA A 105 -1.70 1.33 9.91
C ALA A 105 -2.43 0.13 9.29
N ILE A 106 -1.70 -0.86 8.76
CA ILE A 106 -2.26 -2.12 8.24
C ILE A 106 -2.95 -2.91 9.36
N ALA A 107 -2.37 -2.96 10.54
CA ALA A 107 -2.97 -3.65 11.69
C ALA A 107 -4.24 -2.93 12.17
N LEU A 108 -4.20 -1.61 12.31
CA LEU A 108 -5.33 -0.78 12.76
C LEU A 108 -6.49 -0.77 11.76
N SER A 109 -6.21 -0.75 10.46
CA SER A 109 -7.25 -0.78 9.42
C SER A 109 -8.03 -2.10 9.37
N GLY A 110 -7.52 -3.16 10.00
CA GLY A 110 -8.08 -4.52 9.89
C GLY A 110 -7.78 -5.21 8.56
N TRP A 111 -7.02 -4.59 7.66
CA TRP A 111 -6.70 -5.16 6.35
C TRP A 111 -5.94 -6.47 6.43
N GLN A 112 -5.08 -6.64 7.42
CA GLN A 112 -4.39 -7.90 7.66
C GLN A 112 -5.37 -9.08 7.86
N ALA A 113 -6.45 -8.88 8.59
CA ALA A 113 -7.48 -9.91 8.77
C ALA A 113 -8.20 -10.22 7.45
N THR A 114 -8.54 -9.20 6.67
CA THR A 114 -9.15 -9.35 5.34
C THR A 114 -8.24 -10.13 4.39
N LEU A 115 -6.95 -9.83 4.37
CA LEU A 115 -5.97 -10.55 3.56
C LEU A 115 -5.82 -12.01 4.03
N SER A 116 -5.78 -12.25 5.34
CA SER A 116 -5.69 -13.61 5.90
C SER A 116 -6.89 -14.47 5.50
N ALA A 117 -8.08 -13.89 5.44
CA ALA A 117 -9.30 -14.59 5.01
C ALA A 117 -9.28 -15.01 3.53
N ARG A 118 -8.44 -14.39 2.69
CA ARG A 118 -8.24 -14.74 1.27
C ARG A 118 -7.27 -15.92 1.06
N GLY A 119 -6.77 -16.55 2.11
CA GLY A 119 -5.89 -17.69 2.03
C GLY A 119 -4.57 -17.40 1.30
N ILE A 120 -4.20 -18.26 0.34
CA ILE A 120 -2.90 -18.16 -0.37
C ILE A 120 -2.74 -16.84 -1.12
N GLU A 121 -3.80 -16.34 -1.76
CA GLU A 121 -3.74 -15.06 -2.50
C GLU A 121 -3.49 -13.89 -1.56
N GLY A 122 -4.20 -13.84 -0.44
CA GLY A 122 -3.99 -12.80 0.57
C GLY A 122 -2.61 -12.87 1.22
N GLY A 123 -2.10 -14.08 1.46
CA GLY A 123 -0.73 -14.30 1.91
C GLY A 123 0.31 -13.75 0.93
N ALA A 124 0.10 -13.93 -0.39
CA ALA A 124 0.98 -13.36 -1.41
C ALA A 124 0.96 -11.82 -1.41
N VAL A 125 -0.21 -11.22 -1.25
CA VAL A 125 -0.34 -9.76 -1.11
C VAL A 125 0.41 -9.27 0.12
N PHE A 126 0.23 -9.94 1.26
CA PHE A 126 0.90 -9.58 2.51
C PHE A 126 2.43 -9.67 2.40
N ALA A 127 2.96 -10.75 1.79
CA ALA A 127 4.40 -10.88 1.54
C ALA A 127 4.97 -9.74 0.65
N ASN A 128 4.19 -9.28 -0.34
CA ASN A 128 4.57 -8.14 -1.16
C ASN A 128 4.53 -6.81 -0.38
N ILE A 129 3.62 -6.67 0.58
CA ILE A 129 3.55 -5.51 1.47
C ILE A 129 4.78 -5.49 2.39
N GLU A 130 5.12 -6.61 3.03
CA GLU A 130 6.32 -6.71 3.86
C GLU A 130 7.58 -6.38 3.06
N ARG A 131 7.67 -6.86 1.81
CA ARG A 131 8.77 -6.49 0.92
C ARG A 131 8.80 -4.99 0.62
N ALA A 132 7.66 -4.34 0.47
CA ALA A 132 7.60 -2.90 0.31
C ALA A 132 8.05 -2.18 1.59
N CYS A 133 7.67 -2.66 2.77
CA CYS A 133 8.15 -2.13 4.05
C CYS A 133 9.68 -2.24 4.20
N ASP A 134 10.28 -3.38 3.81
CA ASP A 134 11.74 -3.54 3.81
C ASP A 134 12.42 -2.49 2.89
N LEU A 135 11.85 -2.25 1.72
CA LEU A 135 12.37 -1.23 0.80
C LEU A 135 12.22 0.20 1.35
N ILE A 136 11.12 0.49 2.06
CA ILE A 136 10.92 1.76 2.75
C ILE A 136 12.01 1.94 3.83
N GLU A 137 12.22 0.91 4.64
CA GLU A 137 13.22 0.92 5.70
C GLU A 137 14.64 1.13 5.14
N ASP A 138 14.99 0.44 4.05
CA ASP A 138 16.29 0.61 3.39
C ASP A 138 16.45 2.03 2.81
N TYR A 139 15.38 2.58 2.25
CA TYR A 139 15.38 3.97 1.76
C TYR A 139 15.57 4.98 2.89
N GLU A 140 14.84 4.81 4.02
CA GLU A 140 14.97 5.68 5.19
C GLU A 140 16.36 5.61 5.84
N LYS A 141 17.00 4.44 5.88
CA LYS A 141 18.39 4.28 6.37
C LYS A 141 19.39 5.12 5.56
N LEU A 142 19.17 5.27 4.27
CA LEU A 142 20.06 5.99 3.37
C LEU A 142 19.76 7.50 3.30
N HIS A 143 18.49 7.88 3.35
CA HIS A 143 18.02 9.24 3.08
C HIS A 143 17.41 9.94 4.29
N GLY A 144 17.27 9.24 5.41
CA GLY A 144 16.61 9.74 6.60
C GLY A 144 15.08 9.70 6.48
N HIS A 145 14.42 10.11 7.55
CA HIS A 145 12.96 10.15 7.62
C HIS A 145 12.41 11.32 6.80
N ALA A 146 11.86 11.03 5.64
CA ALA A 146 11.35 12.04 4.69
C ALA A 146 10.11 11.49 3.95
N PRO A 147 8.89 11.59 4.54
CA PRO A 147 7.66 11.00 3.99
C PRO A 147 7.41 11.39 2.54
N PHE A 148 7.58 12.66 2.19
CA PHE A 148 7.38 13.14 0.83
C PHE A 148 8.36 12.52 -0.17
N ALA A 149 9.66 12.49 0.15
CA ALA A 149 10.67 11.91 -0.73
C ALA A 149 10.49 10.38 -0.87
N THR A 150 10.14 9.70 0.23
CA THR A 150 9.84 8.25 0.22
C THR A 150 8.62 7.96 -0.65
N SER A 151 7.54 8.71 -0.51
CA SER A 151 6.33 8.57 -1.33
C SER A 151 6.64 8.77 -2.83
N ALA A 152 7.38 9.81 -3.19
CA ALA A 152 7.77 10.10 -4.57
C ALA A 152 8.65 8.98 -5.16
N TYR A 153 9.60 8.47 -4.38
CA TYR A 153 10.46 7.35 -4.78
C TYR A 153 9.63 6.08 -5.06
N PHE A 154 8.74 5.71 -4.13
CA PHE A 154 7.89 4.52 -4.31
C PHE A 154 6.93 4.63 -5.48
N ARG A 155 6.36 5.82 -5.71
CA ARG A 155 5.55 6.09 -6.89
C ARG A 155 6.34 5.83 -8.17
N SER A 156 7.57 6.34 -8.27
CA SER A 156 8.41 6.11 -9.43
C SER A 156 8.75 4.63 -9.66
N LEU A 157 8.97 3.85 -8.60
CA LEU A 157 9.18 2.40 -8.69
C LEU A 157 7.96 1.67 -9.25
N VAL A 158 6.74 2.04 -8.81
CA VAL A 158 5.50 1.44 -9.30
C VAL A 158 5.28 1.79 -10.77
N ASP A 159 5.53 3.03 -11.17
CA ASP A 159 5.39 3.47 -12.56
C ASP A 159 6.38 2.76 -13.49
N LEU A 160 7.64 2.63 -13.08
CA LEU A 160 8.66 1.85 -13.81
C LEU A 160 8.27 0.36 -13.93
N ALA A 161 7.68 -0.21 -12.88
CA ALA A 161 7.22 -1.60 -12.90
C ALA A 161 6.04 -1.79 -13.87
N ARG A 162 5.11 -0.83 -13.93
CA ARG A 162 3.98 -0.83 -14.88
C ARG A 162 4.44 -0.71 -16.33
N GLU A 163 5.47 0.07 -16.60
CA GLU A 163 6.05 0.21 -17.94
C GLU A 163 6.90 -0.99 -18.37
N GLY A 164 7.08 -2.00 -17.52
CA GLY A 164 7.93 -3.16 -17.79
C GLY A 164 9.43 -2.84 -17.82
N LYS A 165 9.83 -1.64 -17.42
CA LYS A 165 11.20 -1.14 -17.40
C LYS A 165 11.88 -1.32 -16.03
N GLY A 166 11.12 -1.67 -14.99
CA GLY A 166 11.65 -1.92 -13.66
C GLY A 166 12.45 -3.22 -13.61
N ALA A 167 13.57 -3.22 -12.86
CA ALA A 167 14.17 -4.48 -12.43
C ALA A 167 13.03 -5.29 -11.75
N ARG A 168 12.84 -6.55 -12.21
CA ARG A 168 11.85 -7.46 -11.61
C ARG A 168 12.13 -7.51 -10.12
N ALA A 169 11.37 -6.74 -9.35
CA ALA A 169 11.38 -6.88 -7.90
C ALA A 169 11.10 -8.37 -7.64
N LYS A 170 11.98 -9.03 -6.91
CA LYS A 170 11.73 -10.40 -6.49
C LYS A 170 10.40 -10.38 -5.75
N LEU A 171 9.39 -11.02 -6.34
CA LEU A 171 8.11 -11.26 -5.66
C LEU A 171 8.41 -11.77 -4.26
N GLY A 172 7.75 -11.21 -3.26
CA GLY A 172 7.86 -11.69 -1.90
C GLY A 172 7.60 -13.20 -1.89
N THR A 173 8.59 -13.95 -1.43
CA THR A 173 8.52 -15.41 -1.47
C THR A 173 7.61 -15.85 -0.33
N LEU A 174 6.45 -16.41 -0.64
CA LEU A 174 5.55 -17.08 0.34
C LEU A 174 6.20 -18.30 1.01
N ILE A 175 7.36 -18.71 0.56
CA ILE A 175 8.05 -19.91 1.03
C ILE A 175 8.95 -19.52 2.18
N SER A 176 8.46 -19.67 3.42
CA SER A 176 9.34 -19.82 4.55
C SER A 176 10.11 -21.14 4.38
N SER A 177 11.43 -21.11 4.61
CA SER A 177 12.28 -22.28 4.65
C SER A 177 11.65 -23.36 5.56
N GLY A 178 11.10 -24.43 4.97
CA GLY A 178 10.43 -25.52 5.71
C GLY A 178 9.03 -25.88 5.22
N GLN A 179 8.46 -25.18 4.24
CA GLN A 179 7.20 -25.59 3.62
C GLN A 179 7.45 -26.62 2.52
N ASP A 180 6.62 -27.67 2.50
CA ASP A 180 6.59 -28.67 1.42
C ASP A 180 5.98 -28.03 0.16
N ALA A 181 6.85 -27.50 -0.71
CA ALA A 181 6.44 -26.73 -1.88
C ALA A 181 7.32 -27.05 -3.09
N VAL A 182 6.70 -27.03 -4.28
CA VAL A 182 7.40 -27.16 -5.56
C VAL A 182 7.85 -25.76 -6.03
N CYS A 183 9.18 -25.60 -6.14
CA CYS A 183 9.78 -24.36 -6.67
C CYS A 183 9.93 -24.44 -8.19
N ILE A 184 9.30 -23.52 -8.94
CA ILE A 184 9.47 -23.39 -10.38
C ILE A 184 10.40 -22.20 -10.64
N MET A 185 11.53 -22.44 -11.29
CA MET A 185 12.53 -21.41 -11.57
C MET A 185 13.33 -21.69 -12.85
N THR A 186 14.05 -20.70 -13.33
CA THR A 186 14.97 -20.90 -14.46
C THR A 186 16.27 -21.56 -13.99
N ILE A 187 16.99 -22.25 -14.90
CA ILE A 187 18.31 -22.82 -14.62
C ILE A 187 19.29 -21.76 -14.08
N HIS A 188 19.20 -20.53 -14.59
CA HIS A 188 20.05 -19.44 -14.09
C HIS A 188 19.69 -19.01 -12.66
N SER A 189 18.42 -19.07 -12.31
CA SER A 189 17.95 -18.72 -10.94
C SER A 189 18.28 -19.82 -9.93
N SER A 190 18.51 -21.06 -10.37
CA SER A 190 18.85 -22.19 -9.50
C SER A 190 20.36 -22.31 -9.24
N LYS A 191 21.20 -21.47 -9.86
CA LYS A 191 22.66 -21.52 -9.68
C LYS A 191 23.03 -21.30 -8.22
N GLY A 192 23.70 -22.29 -7.63
CA GLY A 192 24.12 -22.26 -6.21
C GLY A 192 23.05 -22.72 -5.21
N LEU A 193 21.91 -23.23 -5.70
CA LEU A 193 20.88 -23.83 -4.85
C LEU A 193 20.91 -25.35 -5.01
N GLU A 194 20.61 -26.07 -3.92
CA GLU A 194 20.49 -27.53 -3.87
C GLU A 194 19.06 -27.93 -3.55
N PHE A 195 18.52 -28.89 -4.31
CA PHE A 195 17.16 -29.42 -4.12
C PHE A 195 17.19 -30.95 -4.05
N PRO A 196 16.40 -31.56 -3.16
CA PRO A 196 16.32 -33.02 -3.05
C PRO A 196 15.82 -33.71 -4.33
N ILE A 197 14.93 -33.05 -5.07
CA ILE A 197 14.34 -33.53 -6.33
C ILE A 197 14.35 -32.38 -7.33
N VAL A 198 14.85 -32.60 -8.53
CA VAL A 198 14.90 -31.62 -9.62
C VAL A 198 14.24 -32.21 -10.86
N ALA A 199 13.23 -31.52 -11.39
CA ALA A 199 12.64 -31.82 -12.69
C ALA A 199 12.99 -30.72 -13.69
N VAL A 200 13.61 -31.08 -14.82
CA VAL A 200 13.96 -30.12 -15.88
C VAL A 200 12.95 -30.28 -17.01
N ALA A 201 12.19 -29.22 -17.28
CA ALA A 201 11.24 -29.17 -18.39
C ALA A 201 11.90 -28.60 -19.66
N GLU A 202 11.34 -28.92 -20.83
CA GLU A 202 11.79 -28.41 -22.15
C GLU A 202 13.23 -28.76 -22.55
N PHE A 203 13.75 -29.91 -22.14
CA PHE A 203 15.10 -30.36 -22.46
C PHE A 203 15.28 -30.67 -23.98
N GLU A 204 14.18 -30.83 -24.74
CA GLU A 204 14.17 -31.19 -26.15
C GLU A 204 14.33 -30.00 -27.12
N LYS A 205 14.35 -28.78 -26.64
CA LYS A 205 14.66 -27.64 -27.53
C LYS A 205 16.13 -27.68 -27.93
N SER A 206 16.44 -28.27 -29.11
CA SER A 206 17.75 -28.23 -29.71
C SER A 206 18.28 -26.80 -29.82
N ALA A 207 19.51 -26.58 -29.39
CA ALA A 207 20.21 -25.32 -29.57
C ALA A 207 20.14 -24.93 -31.06
N ARG A 208 19.47 -23.81 -31.38
CA ARG A 208 19.59 -23.24 -32.73
C ARG A 208 21.04 -22.83 -32.90
N HIS A 209 21.78 -23.58 -33.72
CA HIS A 209 23.05 -23.14 -34.27
C HIS A 209 22.76 -21.89 -35.11
N THR A 210 23.11 -20.72 -34.59
CA THR A 210 23.34 -19.52 -35.40
C THR A 210 24.72 -19.69 -36.02
N GLY A 211 24.75 -20.12 -37.31
CA GLY A 211 25.88 -19.99 -38.16
C GLY A 211 26.05 -18.54 -38.64
#